data_00bf8a7c9d72c57811b74d76d7be4ddd
#
_entry.id   00bf8a7c9d72c57811b74d76d7be4ddd
#
_cell.length_a   1.000
_cell.length_b   1.000
_cell.length_c   1.000
_cell.angle_alpha   90.00
_cell.angle_beta   90.00
_cell.angle_gamma   90.00
#
_symmetry.space_group_name_H-M   'P 1'
#
loop_
_entity.id
_entity.type
_entity.pdbx_description
1 polymer ?
#
loop_
_entity_poly.entity_id
_entity_poly.type
_entity_poly.pdbx_seq_one_letter_code
_entity_poly.pdbx_strand_id
1 'polypeptide(L)'
;LNKTLLIRGMGGLTEILCEMASLLKFKVVVQTSEQEKERYPSAAKIITNELDLEDIDFHVDYFILATHHRNDDRISLEALKKGIPYVGVVASAKKTGIILDYLKMNGVTEKELEHFYAPTGLELNAKTPEQIALSILSEMVMLANGGSGKQKKSIIS
;
A
#
# COMPACT_ATOMS: atom_id res chain seq x y z
N LEU A 1 13.18 8.13 -12.96
CA LEU A 1 12.13 7.17 -13.31
C LEU A 1 11.08 7.11 -12.23
N ASN A 2 9.81 7.14 -12.62
CA ASN A 2 8.72 7.11 -11.69
C ASN A 2 8.52 5.69 -11.15
N LYS A 3 8.34 5.60 -9.83
CA LYS A 3 8.01 4.34 -9.19
C LYS A 3 6.54 4.01 -9.41
N THR A 4 6.22 2.73 -9.51
CA THR A 4 4.85 2.25 -9.71
C THR A 4 4.23 1.87 -8.39
N LEU A 5 3.08 2.48 -8.11
CA LEU A 5 2.23 2.15 -6.97
C LEU A 5 0.97 1.45 -7.48
N LEU A 6 0.75 0.23 -7.05
CA LEU A 6 -0.49 -0.50 -7.29
C LEU A 6 -1.36 -0.40 -6.04
N ILE A 7 -2.57 0.14 -6.18
CA ILE A 7 -3.56 0.20 -5.11
C ILE A 7 -4.68 -0.75 -5.48
N ARG A 8 -4.95 -1.72 -4.62
CA ARG A 8 -6.15 -2.55 -4.73
C ARG A 8 -7.15 -2.06 -3.70
N GLY A 9 -8.26 -1.49 -4.15
CA GLY A 9 -9.24 -0.93 -3.25
C GLY A 9 -10.36 -0.18 -3.94
N MET A 10 -11.20 0.42 -3.13
CA MET A 10 -12.31 1.26 -3.57
C MET A 10 -12.66 2.25 -2.46
N GLY A 11 -13.39 3.31 -2.83
CA GLY A 11 -13.86 4.30 -1.87
C GLY A 11 -12.93 5.49 -1.68
N GLY A 12 -13.26 6.32 -0.69
CA GLY A 12 -12.65 7.63 -0.50
C GLY A 12 -11.14 7.61 -0.24
N LEU A 13 -10.67 6.68 0.59
CA LEU A 13 -9.24 6.58 0.87
C LEU A 13 -8.46 6.24 -0.40
N THR A 14 -8.96 5.30 -1.21
CA THR A 14 -8.31 4.92 -2.47
C THR A 14 -8.26 6.09 -3.44
N GLU A 15 -9.34 6.86 -3.54
CA GLU A 15 -9.38 8.09 -4.37
C GLU A 15 -8.30 9.08 -3.95
N ILE A 16 -8.20 9.35 -2.66
CA ILE A 16 -7.26 10.31 -2.11
C ILE A 16 -5.82 9.83 -2.28
N LEU A 17 -5.56 8.54 -2.00
CA LEU A 17 -4.24 7.95 -2.22
C LEU A 17 -3.81 8.08 -3.68
N CYS A 18 -4.71 7.78 -4.61
CA CYS A 18 -4.43 7.88 -6.04
C CYS A 18 -4.06 9.31 -6.43
N GLU A 19 -4.85 10.28 -6.00
CA GLU A 19 -4.64 11.69 -6.32
C GLU A 19 -3.32 12.21 -5.72
N MET A 20 -3.11 11.99 -4.43
CA MET A 20 -1.91 12.46 -3.74
C MET A 20 -0.63 11.78 -4.26
N ALA A 21 -0.68 10.48 -4.50
CA ALA A 21 0.46 9.74 -5.03
C ALA A 21 0.81 10.23 -6.44
N SER A 22 -0.19 10.53 -7.25
CA SER A 22 0.03 11.09 -8.59
C SER A 22 0.75 12.44 -8.52
N LEU A 23 0.35 13.31 -7.58
CA LEU A 23 1.04 14.59 -7.35
C LEU A 23 2.49 14.39 -6.94
N LEU A 24 2.80 13.32 -6.20
CA LEU A 24 4.16 12.95 -5.81
C LEU A 24 4.94 12.24 -6.93
N LYS A 25 4.35 12.16 -8.13
CA LYS A 25 4.96 11.58 -9.33
C LYS A 25 5.11 10.06 -9.32
N PHE A 26 4.33 9.37 -8.49
CA PHE A 26 4.19 7.93 -8.66
C PHE A 26 3.36 7.64 -9.90
N LYS A 27 3.68 6.53 -10.57
CA LYS A 27 2.79 5.96 -11.57
C LYS A 27 1.76 5.13 -10.82
N VAL A 28 0.52 5.59 -10.77
CA VAL A 28 -0.51 4.94 -9.97
C VAL A 28 -1.36 4.03 -10.85
N VAL A 29 -1.46 2.77 -10.44
CA VAL A 29 -2.37 1.79 -11.02
C VAL A 29 -3.39 1.43 -9.95
N VAL A 30 -4.66 1.56 -10.27
CA VAL A 30 -5.74 1.22 -9.33
C VAL A 30 -6.46 -0.01 -9.84
N GLN A 31 -6.55 -1.03 -8.98
CA GLN A 31 -7.37 -2.22 -9.21
C GLN A 31 -8.62 -2.10 -8.33
N THR A 32 -9.77 -2.02 -8.97
CA THR A 32 -11.04 -1.71 -8.31
C THR A 32 -12.20 -2.41 -9.03
N SER A 33 -13.43 -2.12 -8.62
CA SER A 33 -14.60 -2.65 -9.29
C SER A 33 -14.95 -1.84 -10.54
N GLU A 34 -15.72 -2.45 -11.45
CA GLU A 34 -16.19 -1.81 -12.66
C GLU A 34 -17.00 -0.54 -12.35
N GLN A 35 -17.78 -0.56 -11.26
CA GLN A 35 -18.60 0.56 -10.83
C GLN A 35 -17.79 1.77 -10.37
N GLU A 36 -16.55 1.53 -9.91
CA GLU A 36 -15.70 2.56 -9.33
C GLU A 36 -14.69 3.15 -10.33
N LYS A 37 -14.58 2.58 -11.52
CA LYS A 37 -13.47 2.87 -12.44
C LYS A 37 -13.30 4.34 -12.83
N GLU A 38 -14.35 5.15 -12.76
CA GLU A 38 -14.31 6.57 -13.13
C GLU A 38 -13.94 7.49 -11.97
N ARG A 39 -13.76 6.94 -10.77
CA ARG A 39 -13.43 7.71 -9.58
C ARG A 39 -11.95 8.06 -9.45
N TYR A 40 -11.12 7.55 -10.34
CA TYR A 40 -9.66 7.67 -10.21
C TYR A 40 -9.04 8.32 -11.44
N PRO A 41 -9.41 9.60 -11.73
CA PRO A 41 -8.92 10.27 -12.95
C PRO A 41 -7.41 10.47 -12.97
N SER A 42 -6.75 10.47 -11.81
CA SER A 42 -5.29 10.63 -11.71
C SER A 42 -4.53 9.32 -11.93
N ALA A 43 -5.22 8.18 -12.03
CA ALA A 43 -4.55 6.90 -12.25
C ALA A 43 -4.02 6.81 -13.68
N ALA A 44 -2.80 6.27 -13.80
CA ALA A 44 -2.23 5.98 -15.10
C ALA A 44 -2.91 4.79 -15.78
N LYS A 45 -3.46 3.87 -14.97
CA LYS A 45 -4.16 2.69 -15.44
C LYS A 45 -5.18 2.23 -14.41
N ILE A 46 -6.33 1.73 -14.87
CA ILE A 46 -7.36 1.14 -14.03
C ILE A 46 -7.54 -0.32 -14.44
N ILE A 47 -7.54 -1.22 -13.47
CA ILE A 47 -7.80 -2.64 -13.65
C ILE A 47 -9.11 -2.95 -12.93
N THR A 48 -10.11 -3.45 -13.66
CA THR A 48 -11.43 -3.73 -13.10
C THR A 48 -11.73 -5.20 -12.93
N ASN A 49 -10.87 -6.07 -13.43
CA ASN A 49 -11.00 -7.50 -13.23
C ASN A 49 -10.14 -7.97 -12.05
N GLU A 50 -10.54 -9.08 -11.46
CA GLU A 50 -9.73 -9.74 -10.44
C GLU A 50 -8.57 -10.47 -11.14
N LEU A 51 -7.41 -9.83 -11.15
CA LEU A 51 -6.19 -10.47 -11.59
C LEU A 51 -5.43 -10.93 -10.35
N ASP A 52 -4.98 -12.15 -10.37
CA ASP A 52 -3.98 -12.60 -9.41
C ASP A 52 -2.70 -11.78 -9.62
N LEU A 53 -1.98 -11.51 -8.55
CA LEU A 53 -0.74 -10.74 -8.64
C LEU A 53 0.29 -11.39 -9.57
N GLU A 54 0.23 -12.72 -9.69
CA GLU A 54 1.07 -13.48 -10.62
C GLU A 54 0.84 -13.09 -12.09
N ASP A 55 -0.39 -12.67 -12.42
CA ASP A 55 -0.79 -12.34 -13.79
C ASP A 55 -0.49 -10.88 -14.15
N ILE A 56 0.02 -10.11 -13.20
CA ILE A 56 0.43 -8.73 -13.44
C ILE A 56 1.78 -8.75 -14.16
N ASP A 57 1.81 -8.15 -15.34
CA ASP A 57 2.96 -8.17 -16.25
C ASP A 57 3.82 -6.90 -16.20
N PHE A 58 3.59 -6.05 -15.23
CA PHE A 58 4.40 -4.84 -15.02
C PHE A 58 5.04 -4.86 -13.64
N HIS A 59 6.14 -4.11 -13.50
CA HIS A 59 6.86 -4.02 -12.23
C HIS A 59 6.09 -3.18 -11.22
N VAL A 60 5.98 -3.67 -9.98
CA VAL A 60 5.32 -2.98 -8.87
C VAL A 60 6.36 -2.70 -7.79
N ASP A 61 6.55 -1.43 -7.47
CA ASP A 61 7.47 -1.01 -6.40
C ASP A 61 6.77 -0.95 -5.05
N TYR A 62 5.51 -0.51 -5.06
CA TYR A 62 4.69 -0.38 -3.85
C TYR A 62 3.32 -0.96 -4.14
N PHE A 63 2.83 -1.78 -3.23
CA PHE A 63 1.49 -2.33 -3.29
C PHE A 63 0.75 -1.95 -2.01
N ILE A 64 -0.42 -1.31 -2.16
CA ILE A 64 -1.28 -0.97 -1.03
C ILE A 64 -2.61 -1.69 -1.19
N LEU A 65 -2.97 -2.44 -0.15
CA LEU A 65 -4.22 -3.19 -0.06
C LEU A 65 -5.16 -2.42 0.86
N ALA A 66 -6.22 -1.86 0.28
CA ALA A 66 -7.18 -0.97 0.96
C ALA A 66 -8.62 -1.44 0.75
N THR A 67 -8.84 -2.75 0.71
CA THR A 67 -10.14 -3.33 0.40
C THR A 67 -10.97 -3.69 1.61
N HIS A 68 -10.34 -3.94 2.75
CA HIS A 68 -10.98 -4.50 3.95
C HIS A 68 -11.67 -5.85 3.67
N HIS A 69 -11.18 -6.61 2.68
CA HIS A 69 -11.73 -7.91 2.31
C HIS A 69 -11.24 -9.04 3.20
N ARG A 70 -11.96 -10.17 3.14
CA ARG A 70 -11.60 -11.40 3.84
C ARG A 70 -10.30 -12.02 3.32
N ASN A 71 -9.90 -11.70 2.08
CA ASN A 71 -8.76 -12.31 1.41
C ASN A 71 -7.48 -11.48 1.53
N ASP A 72 -7.46 -10.47 2.39
CA ASP A 72 -6.28 -9.61 2.56
C ASP A 72 -5.04 -10.41 2.99
N ASP A 73 -5.23 -11.48 3.77
CA ASP A 73 -4.16 -12.38 4.19
C ASP A 73 -3.55 -13.13 3.00
N ARG A 74 -4.39 -13.73 2.16
CA ARG A 74 -3.92 -14.46 0.98
C ARG A 74 -3.25 -13.53 -0.03
N ILE A 75 -3.83 -12.36 -0.26
CA ILE A 75 -3.29 -11.38 -1.20
C ILE A 75 -1.95 -10.86 -0.69
N SER A 76 -1.82 -10.61 0.62
CA SER A 76 -0.56 -10.22 1.24
C SER A 76 0.51 -11.30 1.04
N LEU A 77 0.15 -12.56 1.20
CA LEU A 77 1.05 -13.68 0.96
C LEU A 77 1.54 -13.69 -0.49
N GLU A 78 0.63 -13.57 -1.45
CA GLU A 78 0.99 -13.53 -2.87
C GLU A 78 1.95 -12.37 -3.18
N ALA A 79 1.66 -11.18 -2.63
CA ALA A 79 2.48 -10.01 -2.86
C ALA A 79 3.90 -10.17 -2.31
N LEU A 80 4.02 -10.70 -1.10
CA LEU A 80 5.33 -10.96 -0.48
C LEU A 80 6.12 -12.02 -1.24
N LYS A 81 5.47 -13.09 -1.68
CA LYS A 81 6.11 -14.15 -2.46
C LYS A 81 6.52 -13.69 -3.85
N LYS A 82 5.79 -12.74 -4.42
CA LYS A 82 6.17 -12.09 -5.68
C LYS A 82 7.42 -11.21 -5.53
N GLY A 83 7.78 -10.85 -4.31
CA GLY A 83 8.95 -10.03 -4.04
C GLY A 83 8.71 -8.54 -4.14
N ILE A 84 7.47 -8.09 -4.02
CA ILE A 84 7.17 -6.65 -4.00
C ILE A 84 7.84 -6.02 -2.77
N PRO A 85 8.64 -4.95 -2.94
CA PRO A 85 9.43 -4.40 -1.84
C PRO A 85 8.62 -3.73 -0.73
N TYR A 86 7.41 -3.26 -1.04
CA TYR A 86 6.52 -2.65 -0.07
C TYR A 86 5.12 -3.21 -0.23
N VAL A 87 4.70 -4.01 0.74
CA VAL A 87 3.35 -4.58 0.78
C VAL A 87 2.63 -3.96 1.98
N GLY A 88 1.83 -2.94 1.73
CA GLY A 88 1.11 -2.19 2.75
C GLY A 88 -0.35 -2.61 2.84
N VAL A 89 -0.84 -2.78 4.06
CA VAL A 89 -2.24 -3.13 4.28
C VAL A 89 -2.88 -2.09 5.20
N VAL A 90 -4.00 -1.55 4.75
CA VAL A 90 -4.83 -0.68 5.58
C VAL A 90 -5.64 -1.59 6.51
N ALA A 91 -5.22 -1.68 7.76
CA ALA A 91 -5.80 -2.63 8.71
C ALA A 91 -5.67 -2.12 10.15
N SER A 92 -6.58 -2.60 11.01
CA SER A 92 -6.45 -2.40 12.44
C SER A 92 -5.30 -3.23 13.01
N ALA A 93 -4.90 -2.94 14.25
CA ALA A 93 -3.90 -3.76 14.94
C ALA A 93 -4.34 -5.23 15.05
N LYS A 94 -5.61 -5.44 15.33
CA LYS A 94 -6.19 -6.80 15.46
C LYS A 94 -6.12 -7.55 14.12
N LYS A 95 -6.56 -6.92 13.03
CA LYS A 95 -6.53 -7.53 11.70
C LYS A 95 -5.09 -7.79 11.27
N THR A 96 -4.18 -6.86 11.55
CA THR A 96 -2.75 -7.03 11.26
C THR A 96 -2.19 -8.28 11.93
N GLY A 97 -2.53 -8.50 13.21
CA GLY A 97 -2.11 -9.71 13.93
C GLY A 97 -2.61 -10.99 13.28
N ILE A 98 -3.86 -11.00 12.83
CA ILE A 98 -4.45 -12.15 12.13
C ILE A 98 -3.70 -12.44 10.82
N ILE A 99 -3.42 -11.39 10.05
CA ILE A 99 -2.68 -11.53 8.79
C ILE A 99 -1.26 -12.04 9.05
N LEU A 100 -0.57 -11.48 10.05
CA LEU A 100 0.78 -11.94 10.41
C LEU A 100 0.82 -13.42 10.77
N ASP A 101 -0.14 -13.89 11.56
CA ASP A 101 -0.24 -15.31 11.92
C ASP A 101 -0.42 -16.18 10.67
N TYR A 102 -1.29 -15.76 9.77
CA TYR A 102 -1.50 -16.46 8.50
C TYR A 102 -0.21 -16.52 7.68
N LEU A 103 0.50 -15.40 7.55
CA LEU A 103 1.74 -15.34 6.78
C LEU A 103 2.80 -16.27 7.34
N LYS A 104 2.97 -16.28 8.66
CA LYS A 104 3.94 -17.15 9.34
C LYS A 104 3.58 -18.62 9.16
N MET A 105 2.29 -18.95 9.28
CA MET A 105 1.80 -20.32 9.08
C MET A 105 1.99 -20.80 7.64
N ASN A 106 2.07 -19.89 6.70
CA ASN A 106 2.26 -20.22 5.28
C ASN A 106 3.71 -20.03 4.81
N GLY A 107 4.65 -20.05 5.73
CA GLY A 107 6.07 -20.13 5.42
C GLY A 107 6.74 -18.82 5.02
N VAL A 108 6.12 -17.67 5.34
CA VAL A 108 6.78 -16.39 5.12
C VAL A 108 7.90 -16.23 6.14
N THR A 109 9.11 -15.95 5.64
CA THR A 109 10.30 -15.82 6.47
C THR A 109 10.36 -14.44 7.15
N GLU A 110 11.19 -14.32 8.19
CA GLU A 110 11.43 -13.01 8.83
C GLU A 110 11.97 -12.00 7.84
N LYS A 111 12.80 -12.42 6.90
CA LYS A 111 13.34 -11.54 5.86
C LYS A 111 12.24 -11.04 4.92
N GLU A 112 11.34 -11.90 4.52
CA GLU A 112 10.19 -11.51 3.69
C GLU A 112 9.26 -10.57 4.45
N LEU A 113 9.08 -10.76 5.75
CA LEU A 113 8.23 -9.89 6.59
C LEU A 113 8.76 -8.46 6.71
N GLU A 114 10.05 -8.23 6.43
CA GLU A 114 10.60 -6.86 6.38
C GLU A 114 9.90 -6.00 5.33
N HIS A 115 9.27 -6.61 4.34
CA HIS A 115 8.55 -5.94 3.27
C HIS A 115 7.05 -5.81 3.53
N PHE A 116 6.59 -6.29 4.67
CA PHE A 116 5.18 -6.21 5.07
C PHE A 116 4.97 -5.04 6.01
N TYR A 117 4.12 -4.10 5.60
CA TYR A 117 3.86 -2.85 6.32
C TYR A 117 2.38 -2.80 6.69
N ALA A 118 2.04 -3.28 7.87
CA ALA A 118 0.67 -3.30 8.38
C ALA A 118 0.65 -3.08 9.88
N PRO A 119 -0.14 -2.15 10.36
CA PRO A 119 -0.89 -1.16 9.58
C PRO A 119 0.04 -0.27 8.75
N THR A 120 -0.32 0.01 7.51
CA THR A 120 0.52 0.86 6.65
C THR A 120 0.49 2.32 7.10
N GLY A 121 1.63 3.01 7.00
CA GLY A 121 1.75 4.42 7.30
C GLY A 121 2.59 4.73 8.54
N LEU A 122 2.99 5.98 8.67
CA LEU A 122 3.68 6.49 9.86
C LEU A 122 2.66 6.82 10.96
N GLU A 123 3.12 6.76 12.21
CA GLU A 123 2.29 7.12 13.37
C GLU A 123 2.11 8.65 13.42
N LEU A 124 1.03 9.13 12.85
CA LEU A 124 0.64 10.53 12.86
C LEU A 124 -0.63 10.78 13.67
N ASN A 125 -1.18 9.75 14.30
CA ASN A 125 -2.50 9.80 14.90
C ASN A 125 -3.57 10.31 13.92
N ALA A 126 -3.45 9.87 12.65
CA ALA A 126 -4.32 10.29 11.55
C ALA A 126 -5.78 9.90 11.80
N LYS A 127 -6.70 10.83 11.55
CA LYS A 127 -8.13 10.65 11.81
C LYS A 127 -8.99 10.64 10.56
N THR A 128 -8.60 11.39 9.53
CA THR A 128 -9.39 11.51 8.30
C THR A 128 -8.76 10.67 7.20
N PRO A 129 -9.51 10.32 6.15
CA PRO A 129 -8.93 9.63 4.99
C PRO A 129 -7.74 10.37 4.39
N GLU A 130 -7.81 11.70 4.31
CA GLU A 130 -6.72 12.54 3.82
C GLU A 130 -5.46 12.40 4.70
N GLN A 131 -5.63 12.42 6.00
CA GLN A 131 -4.53 12.26 6.95
C GLN A 131 -3.96 10.85 6.91
N ILE A 132 -4.80 9.84 6.76
CA ILE A 132 -4.36 8.45 6.60
C ILE A 132 -3.55 8.30 5.33
N ALA A 133 -4.02 8.85 4.22
CA ALA A 133 -3.29 8.85 2.96
C ALA A 133 -1.92 9.53 3.12
N LEU A 134 -1.88 10.68 3.82
CA LEU A 134 -0.64 11.37 4.11
C LEU A 134 0.33 10.49 4.89
N SER A 135 -0.16 9.77 5.90
CA SER A 135 0.69 8.89 6.72
C SER A 135 1.30 7.76 5.89
N ILE A 136 0.53 7.19 4.98
CA ILE A 136 0.98 6.10 4.10
C ILE A 136 2.04 6.61 3.12
N LEU A 137 1.75 7.71 2.44
CA LEU A 137 2.67 8.28 1.46
C LEU A 137 3.94 8.81 2.12
N SER A 138 3.84 9.34 3.34
CA SER A 138 5.00 9.76 4.13
C SER A 138 5.93 8.59 4.40
N GLU A 139 5.41 7.42 4.77
CA GLU A 139 6.23 6.23 4.98
C GLU A 139 6.92 5.81 3.69
N MET A 140 6.19 5.81 2.57
CA MET A 140 6.76 5.44 1.28
C MET A 140 7.90 6.38 0.87
N VAL A 141 7.71 7.70 1.03
CA VAL A 141 8.73 8.70 0.72
C VAL A 141 9.93 8.55 1.65
N MET A 142 9.69 8.34 2.93
CA MET A 142 10.75 8.11 3.93
C MET A 142 11.62 6.92 3.52
N LEU A 143 11.02 5.81 3.18
CA LEU A 143 11.74 4.60 2.79
C LEU A 143 12.47 4.79 1.46
N ALA A 144 11.85 5.46 0.50
CA ALA A 144 12.46 5.70 -0.82
C ALA A 144 13.71 6.57 -0.72
N ASN A 145 13.72 7.54 0.22
CA ASN A 145 14.78 8.53 0.30
C ASN A 145 15.74 8.31 1.48
N GLY A 146 15.52 7.25 2.27
CA GLY A 146 16.37 7.00 3.45
C GLY A 146 16.15 8.00 4.58
N GLY A 147 14.96 8.61 4.65
CA GLY A 147 14.62 9.53 5.71
C GLY A 147 14.31 8.83 7.02
N SER A 148 14.41 9.54 8.15
CA SER A 148 14.13 8.98 9.47
C SER A 148 12.68 9.10 9.91
N GLY A 149 11.92 10.00 9.29
CA GLY A 149 10.55 10.34 9.74
C GLY A 149 10.50 11.18 11.00
N LYS A 150 11.64 11.60 11.53
CA LYS A 150 11.71 12.42 12.74
C LYS A 150 11.45 13.90 12.43
N GLN A 151 11.07 14.66 13.46
CA GLN A 151 11.03 16.11 13.33
C GLN A 151 12.44 16.63 13.00
N LYS A 152 12.54 17.48 12.00
CA LYS A 152 13.85 18.04 11.61
C LYS A 152 14.52 18.76 12.76
N LYS A 153 13.75 19.51 13.57
CA LYS A 153 14.30 20.23 14.72
C LYS A 153 14.98 19.32 15.74
N SER A 154 14.58 18.04 15.82
CA SER A 154 15.17 17.10 16.77
C SER A 154 16.48 16.50 16.32
N ILE A 155 16.84 16.66 15.04
CA ILE A 155 18.07 16.07 14.48
C ILE A 155 19.13 17.10 14.12
N ILE A 156 18.85 18.37 14.26
CA ILE A 156 19.81 19.47 13.98
C ILE A 156 20.34 20.14 15.24
N SER A 157 19.91 19.68 16.40
CA SER A 157 20.37 20.23 17.70
C SER A 157 21.78 19.79 18.05
#